data_667faf805498f43386589625a776f91b
#
_entry.id   667faf805498f43386589625a776f91b
#
_cell.length_a   1.000
_cell.length_b   1.000
_cell.length_c   1.000
_cell.angle_alpha   90.00
_cell.angle_beta   90.00
_cell.angle_gamma   90.00
#
_symmetry.space_group_name_H-M   'P 1'
#
loop_
_entity.id
_entity.type
_entity.pdbx_description
1 polymer ?
#
loop_
_entity_poly.entity_id
_entity_poly.type
_entity_poly.pdbx_seq_one_letter_code
_entity_poly.pdbx_strand_id
1 'polypeptide(L)'
;FCLSRGLGDVYKRQGLYIALPKGFEAQVRPRSGLAIKKGITVLNSPGTIDADYRGEVCIILVNLSSETFVIEDGERIAQMVIAKHEQPVWQEVEVLDETERGAGGFGHTGV
;
A
#
# COMPACT_ATOMS: atom_id res chain seq x y z
N PHE A 1 -19.02 -7.06 9.14
CA PHE A 1 -18.52 -5.69 9.12
C PHE A 1 -18.95 -4.98 7.84
N CYS A 2 -19.54 -3.81 7.96
CA CYS A 2 -19.97 -3.00 6.83
C CYS A 2 -19.03 -1.83 6.62
N LEU A 3 -18.60 -1.61 5.36
CA LEU A 3 -17.99 -0.36 4.95
C LEU A 3 -19.11 0.59 4.54
N SER A 4 -19.36 1.61 5.33
CA SER A 4 -20.36 2.61 5.00
C SER A 4 -19.90 3.50 3.84
N ARG A 5 -20.86 4.14 3.21
CA ARG A 5 -20.68 5.12 2.15
C ARG A 5 -19.89 6.33 2.65
N GLY A 6 -18.90 6.78 1.89
CA GLY A 6 -18.06 7.94 2.20
C GLY A 6 -16.73 7.56 2.82
N LEU A 7 -15.90 8.54 3.12
CA LEU A 7 -14.55 8.42 3.69
C LEU A 7 -14.55 7.76 5.08
N GLY A 8 -15.02 6.54 5.15
CA GLY A 8 -14.97 5.72 6.35
C GLY A 8 -13.79 4.76 6.26
N ASP A 9 -12.70 5.12 6.90
CA ASP A 9 -11.56 4.23 7.06
C ASP A 9 -11.98 3.08 7.96
N VAL A 10 -11.92 1.86 7.45
CA VAL A 10 -12.17 0.68 8.24
C VAL A 10 -10.86 -0.05 8.48
N TYR A 11 -10.42 0.05 9.71
CA TYR A 11 -9.26 -0.65 10.23
C TYR A 11 -9.61 -2.12 10.47
N LYS A 12 -9.07 -3.01 9.65
CA LYS A 12 -9.34 -4.46 9.73
C LYS A 12 -8.18 -5.22 10.31
N ARG A 13 -8.35 -5.73 11.51
CA ARG A 13 -7.41 -6.63 12.17
C ARG A 13 -7.48 -8.00 11.51
N GLN A 14 -6.30 -8.60 11.24
CA GLN A 14 -6.18 -9.85 10.52
C GLN A 14 -5.90 -11.06 11.42
N GLY A 15 -5.55 -10.85 12.68
CA GLY A 15 -5.06 -11.89 13.57
C GLY A 15 -3.69 -12.45 13.16
N LEU A 16 -2.99 -11.75 12.28
CA LEU A 16 -1.71 -12.16 11.70
C LEU A 16 -0.58 -11.33 12.26
N TYR A 17 0.47 -12.01 12.70
CA TYR A 17 1.74 -11.41 13.14
C TYR A 17 2.86 -12.01 12.31
N ILE A 18 3.77 -11.19 11.82
CA ILE A 18 4.87 -11.64 10.98
C ILE A 18 6.22 -11.16 11.49
N ALA A 19 7.27 -11.88 11.14
CA ALA A 19 8.65 -11.50 11.37
C ALA A 19 9.42 -11.68 10.06
N LEU A 20 9.95 -10.59 9.53
CA LEU A 20 10.70 -10.58 8.29
C LEU A 20 12.20 -10.46 8.58
N PRO A 21 13.05 -11.11 7.77
CA PRO A 21 14.49 -10.87 7.84
C PRO A 21 14.84 -9.41 7.54
N LYS A 22 15.90 -8.91 8.13
CA LYS A 22 16.43 -7.58 7.80
C LYS A 22 16.71 -7.47 6.29
N GLY A 23 16.34 -6.35 5.69
CA GLY A 23 16.46 -6.11 4.24
C GLY A 23 15.23 -6.52 3.44
N PHE A 24 14.18 -6.98 4.11
CA PHE A 24 12.89 -7.29 3.50
C PHE A 24 11.78 -6.41 4.08
N GLU A 25 10.75 -6.23 3.30
CA GLU A 25 9.51 -5.59 3.71
C GLU A 25 8.32 -6.42 3.24
N ALA A 26 7.18 -6.26 3.87
CA ALA A 26 5.92 -6.70 3.32
C ALA A 26 5.12 -5.48 2.82
N GLN A 27 4.47 -5.64 1.68
CA GLN A 27 3.60 -4.62 1.11
C GLN A 27 2.17 -5.15 1.04
N VAL A 28 1.26 -4.45 1.69
CA VAL A 28 -0.18 -4.71 1.57
C VAL A 28 -0.71 -3.91 0.39
N ARG A 29 -1.30 -4.60 -0.56
CA ARG A 29 -1.81 -4.03 -1.82
C ARG A 29 -3.29 -4.35 -2.00
N PRO A 30 -4.05 -3.50 -2.68
CA PRO A 30 -5.44 -3.80 -3.00
C PRO A 30 -5.57 -4.95 -3.99
N ARG A 31 -6.75 -5.54 -4.03
CA ARG A 31 -7.12 -6.53 -5.05
C ARG A 31 -7.81 -5.84 -6.21
N SER A 32 -7.33 -6.05 -7.42
CA SER A 32 -7.88 -5.44 -8.64
C SER A 32 -9.37 -5.72 -8.85
N GLY A 33 -9.81 -6.93 -8.54
CA GLY A 33 -11.22 -7.31 -8.66
C GLY A 33 -12.15 -6.54 -7.73
N LEU A 34 -11.75 -6.32 -6.47
CA LEU A 34 -12.52 -5.50 -5.54
C LEU A 34 -12.48 -4.02 -5.93
N ALA A 35 -11.34 -3.54 -6.40
CA ALA A 35 -11.20 -2.16 -6.84
C ALA A 35 -12.15 -1.84 -8.00
N ILE A 36 -12.11 -2.63 -9.07
CA ILE A 36 -12.91 -2.34 -10.27
C ILE A 36 -14.40 -2.63 -10.11
N LYS A 37 -14.77 -3.70 -9.39
CA LYS A 37 -16.16 -4.13 -9.28
C LYS A 37 -16.91 -3.50 -8.13
N LYS A 38 -16.22 -3.13 -7.07
CA LYS A 38 -16.81 -2.67 -5.79
C LYS A 38 -16.29 -1.32 -5.33
N GLY A 39 -15.29 -0.75 -5.98
CA GLY A 39 -14.68 0.49 -5.53
C GLY A 39 -13.96 0.38 -4.18
N ILE A 40 -13.55 -0.83 -3.80
CA ILE A 40 -12.85 -1.08 -2.53
C ILE A 40 -11.36 -1.14 -2.77
N THR A 41 -10.61 -0.37 -2.01
CA THR A 41 -9.16 -0.33 -2.10
C THR A 41 -8.51 -0.19 -0.72
N VAL A 42 -7.19 -0.26 -0.66
CA VAL A 42 -6.40 -0.01 0.54
C VAL A 42 -6.00 1.46 0.54
N LEU A 43 -6.32 2.18 1.62
CA LEU A 43 -6.10 3.62 1.70
C LEU A 43 -4.62 3.99 1.54
N ASN A 44 -3.74 3.30 2.27
CA ASN A 44 -2.29 3.45 2.19
C ASN A 44 -1.71 2.40 1.22
N SER A 45 -1.90 2.58 -0.06
CA SER A 45 -1.43 1.64 -1.09
C SER A 45 -0.11 2.12 -1.72
N PRO A 46 1.00 1.35 -1.55
CA PRO A 46 1.12 0.15 -0.76
C PRO A 46 1.23 0.43 0.75
N GLY A 47 0.63 -0.42 1.56
CA GLY A 47 0.86 -0.42 3.00
C GLY A 47 2.18 -1.13 3.31
N THR A 48 3.09 -0.47 3.98
CA THR A 48 4.42 -1.01 4.30
C THR A 48 4.43 -1.64 5.68
N ILE A 49 4.97 -2.85 5.77
CA ILE A 49 5.24 -3.54 7.03
C ILE A 49 6.74 -3.76 7.11
N ASP A 50 7.36 -3.11 8.08
CA ASP A 50 8.80 -3.15 8.28
C ASP A 50 9.26 -4.50 8.86
N ALA A 51 10.52 -4.84 8.64
CA ALA A 51 11.09 -6.09 9.12
C ALA A 51 11.03 -6.22 10.65
N ASP A 52 11.15 -5.13 11.36
CA ASP A 52 11.15 -5.08 12.84
C ASP A 52 9.76 -4.87 13.46
N TYR A 53 8.70 -4.75 12.63
CA TYR A 53 7.34 -4.65 13.15
C TYR A 53 6.89 -6.00 13.72
N ARG A 54 6.34 -5.99 14.93
CA ARG A 54 5.86 -7.19 15.64
C ARG A 54 4.39 -7.09 16.05
N GLY A 55 3.72 -6.01 15.64
CA GLY A 55 2.30 -5.85 15.90
C GLY A 55 1.42 -6.68 14.96
N GLU A 56 0.13 -6.66 15.23
CA GLU A 56 -0.85 -7.29 14.37
C GLU A 56 -0.92 -6.59 13.00
N VAL A 57 -0.96 -7.38 11.94
CA VAL A 57 -1.19 -6.85 10.59
C VAL A 57 -2.61 -6.33 10.49
N CYS A 58 -2.75 -5.08 10.09
CA CYS A 58 -4.04 -4.44 9.91
C CYS A 58 -4.13 -3.83 8.52
N ILE A 59 -5.33 -3.86 7.95
CA ILE A 59 -5.60 -3.36 6.61
C ILE A 59 -6.59 -2.19 6.71
N ILE A 60 -6.22 -1.05 6.15
CA ILE A 60 -7.05 0.13 6.11
C ILE A 60 -7.75 0.17 4.76
N LEU A 61 -9.06 -0.14 4.76
CA LEU A 61 -9.86 -0.16 3.55
C LEU A 61 -10.63 1.15 3.37
N VAL A 62 -10.83 1.53 2.13
CA VAL A 62 -11.70 2.64 1.75
C VAL A 62 -12.70 2.17 0.70
N ASN A 63 -13.95 2.61 0.83
CA ASN A 63 -15.02 2.37 -0.12
C ASN A 63 -15.28 3.64 -0.91
N LEU A 64 -14.86 3.67 -2.16
CA LEU A 64 -15.04 4.78 -3.09
C LEU A 64 -16.34 4.68 -3.89
N SER A 65 -17.13 3.63 -3.67
CA SER A 65 -18.42 3.46 -4.33
C SER A 65 -19.55 4.16 -3.56
N SER A 66 -20.72 4.22 -4.19
CA SER A 66 -21.94 4.71 -3.55
C SER A 66 -22.73 3.62 -2.81
N GLU A 67 -22.27 2.37 -2.88
CA GLU A 67 -22.95 1.22 -2.30
C GLU A 67 -22.26 0.73 -1.04
N THR A 68 -23.02 0.19 -0.11
CA THR A 68 -22.48 -0.49 1.06
C THR A 68 -21.81 -1.80 0.63
N PHE A 69 -20.60 -2.03 1.12
CA PHE A 69 -19.89 -3.28 0.94
C PHE A 69 -19.78 -4.01 2.27
N VAL A 70 -20.25 -5.26 2.30
CA VAL A 70 -20.16 -6.14 3.48
C VAL A 70 -18.97 -7.07 3.31
N ILE A 71 -18.10 -7.11 4.32
CA ILE A 71 -16.97 -8.03 4.37
C ILE A 71 -17.38 -9.23 5.22
N GLU A 72 -17.39 -10.40 4.60
CA GLU A 72 -17.63 -11.65 5.29
C GLU A 72 -16.34 -12.19 5.91
N ASP A 73 -16.47 -12.97 6.96
CA ASP A 73 -15.32 -13.64 7.58
C ASP A 73 -14.64 -14.58 6.57
N GLY A 74 -13.30 -14.54 6.52
CA GLY A 74 -12.51 -15.31 5.56
C GLY A 74 -12.46 -14.73 4.15
N GLU A 75 -13.12 -13.59 3.87
CA GLU A 75 -13.06 -12.94 2.57
C GLU A 75 -11.70 -12.32 2.30
N ARG A 76 -11.21 -12.50 1.08
CA ARG A 76 -9.92 -11.93 0.64
C ARG A 76 -10.10 -10.47 0.24
N ILE A 77 -9.63 -9.56 1.08
CA ILE A 77 -9.81 -8.11 0.93
C ILE A 77 -8.58 -7.36 0.42
N ALA A 78 -7.41 -7.98 0.53
CA ALA A 78 -6.12 -7.42 0.10
C ALA A 78 -5.16 -8.55 -0.24
N GLN A 79 -3.96 -8.20 -0.62
CA GLN A 79 -2.88 -9.15 -0.86
C GLN A 79 -1.58 -8.62 -0.24
N MET A 80 -0.69 -9.53 0.12
CA MET A 80 0.61 -9.18 0.69
C MET A 80 1.72 -9.68 -0.23
N VAL A 81 2.70 -8.83 -0.47
CA VAL A 81 3.90 -9.14 -1.25
C VAL A 81 5.11 -8.95 -0.36
N ILE A 82 6.00 -9.92 -0.33
CA ILE A 82 7.29 -9.81 0.35
C ILE A 82 8.34 -9.42 -0.67
N ALA A 83 9.08 -8.36 -0.38
CA ALA A 83 10.09 -7.81 -1.28
C ALA A 83 11.37 -7.46 -0.54
N LYS A 84 12.50 -7.54 -1.24
CA LYS A 84 13.75 -6.95 -0.77
C LYS A 84 13.72 -5.44 -0.98
N HIS A 85 14.37 -4.71 -0.11
CA HIS A 85 14.57 -3.29 -0.29
C HIS A 85 16.02 -2.90 0.00
N GLU A 86 16.44 -1.79 -0.57
CA GLU A 86 17.73 -1.19 -0.31
C GLU A 86 17.57 -0.03 0.67
N GLN A 87 18.56 0.14 1.53
CA GLN A 87 18.70 1.34 2.36
C GLN A 87 19.90 2.14 1.88
N PRO A 88 19.68 3.24 1.14
CA PRO A 88 20.78 4.06 0.66
C PRO A 88 21.44 4.82 1.81
N VAL A 89 22.72 5.08 1.63
CA VAL A 89 23.44 6.06 2.45
C VAL A 89 23.39 7.39 1.71
N TRP A 90 22.85 8.40 2.37
CA TRP A 90 22.77 9.75 1.80
C TRP A 90 24.14 10.39 1.73
N GLN A 91 24.43 10.99 0.58
CA GLN A 91 25.61 11.82 0.38
C GLN A 91 25.15 13.23 0.01
N GLU A 92 25.43 14.17 0.87
CA GLU A 92 25.16 15.57 0.59
C GLU A 92 26.15 16.10 -0.43
N VAL A 93 25.66 16.73 -1.48
CA VAL A 93 26.45 17.35 -2.52
C VAL A 93 25.87 18.73 -2.86
N GLU A 94 26.72 19.65 -3.36
CA GLU A 94 26.27 20.97 -3.78
C GLU A 94 25.58 20.93 -5.16
N VAL A 95 26.02 20.01 -6.03
CA VAL A 95 25.54 19.89 -7.42
C VAL A 95 25.37 18.41 -7.74
N LEU A 96 24.23 18.07 -8.35
CA LEU A 96 24.01 16.72 -8.92
C LEU A 96 24.64 16.62 -10.30
N ASP A 97 24.99 15.40 -10.70
CA ASP A 97 25.43 15.10 -12.05
C ASP A 97 24.36 15.45 -13.10
N GLU A 98 24.79 15.76 -14.30
CA GLU A 98 23.89 16.06 -15.41
C GLU A 98 23.41 14.77 -16.10
N THR A 99 22.15 14.79 -16.52
CA THR A 99 21.56 13.73 -17.35
C THR A 99 20.86 14.34 -18.54
N GLU A 100 20.62 13.54 -19.58
CA GLU A 100 19.88 13.99 -20.76
C GLU A 100 18.47 14.48 -20.41
N ARG A 101 17.80 13.83 -19.46
CA ARG A 101 16.48 14.24 -18.98
C ARG A 101 16.54 15.53 -18.17
N GLY A 102 17.57 15.78 -17.38
CA GLY A 102 17.70 16.90 -16.48
C GLY A 102 16.53 16.98 -15.49
N ALA A 103 15.96 18.16 -15.35
CA ALA A 103 14.85 18.44 -14.44
C ALA A 103 13.47 18.11 -15.02
N GLY A 104 13.37 17.50 -16.18
CA GLY A 104 12.09 17.18 -16.83
C GLY A 104 11.25 16.20 -16.04
N GLY A 105 10.09 16.65 -15.55
CA GLY A 105 9.10 15.87 -14.84
C GLY A 105 7.71 16.01 -15.51
N PHE A 106 6.68 15.50 -14.89
CA PHE A 106 5.26 15.67 -15.23
C PHE A 106 4.95 15.82 -16.73
N GLY A 107 5.03 14.73 -17.48
CA GLY A 107 4.78 14.75 -18.93
C GLY A 107 6.00 15.03 -19.78
N HIS A 108 7.20 14.89 -19.26
CA HIS A 108 8.47 15.02 -20.00
C HIS A 108 8.51 14.19 -21.29
N THR A 109 7.86 13.02 -21.31
CA THR A 109 7.80 12.14 -22.48
C THR A 109 6.72 12.55 -23.50
N GLY A 110 6.05 13.67 -23.33
CA GLY A 110 5.14 14.25 -24.32
C GLY A 110 3.70 13.73 -24.29
N VAL A 111 3.24 13.32 -23.16
CA VAL A 111 1.83 12.91 -22.97
C VAL A 111 0.95 14.12 -22.69
#